data_1c8eef30e446d1abf6e129994e7e88fe
#
_entry.id   1c8eef30e446d1abf6e129994e7e88fe
#
_cell.length_a   1.000
_cell.length_b   1.000
_cell.length_c   1.000
_cell.angle_alpha   90.00
_cell.angle_beta   90.00
_cell.angle_gamma   90.00
#
_symmetry.space_group_name_H-M   'P 1'
#
loop_
_entity.id
_entity.type
_entity.pdbx_description
1 polymer ?
#
loop_
_entity_poly.entity_id
_entity_poly.type
_entity_poly.pdbx_seq_one_letter_code
_entity_poly.pdbx_strand_id
1 'polypeptide(L)'
;TALKQVGPLFGRKGSSPMTYFATTSQFEQDIVVKYLDYSEAKSPITGFTRWDVLEDTSTKDDKLILLMPTWRSWLEEVSDEDFLKSEYYKNYSSLLQSERLDAILEKNDARMIFYIHPKFAGYLKNFKKTGERITLVPFGQEPLNEIMKKCHLLITDYSSVCWDVYYQKKPVIFYQFDLDHYNNAHGSYIDMENELFGRHAYEKEELIDNIEDCINKDFALLPDDEKNHNHYFEYIDDKNSERTYIYLKSKGY
;
A
#
# COMPACT_ATOMS: atom_id res chain seq x y z
N THR A 1 -10.17 -0.28 -4.47
CA THR A 1 -11.62 -0.50 -4.19
C THR A 1 -11.89 -1.42 -3.01
N ALA A 2 -10.87 -1.91 -2.32
CA ALA A 2 -11.06 -2.87 -1.22
C ALA A 2 -11.91 -2.33 -0.05
N LEU A 3 -11.80 -1.05 0.28
CA LEU A 3 -12.47 -0.46 1.46
C LEU A 3 -13.97 -0.20 1.23
N LYS A 4 -14.80 -0.60 2.19
CA LYS A 4 -16.27 -0.39 2.14
C LYS A 4 -16.70 1.08 2.09
N GLN A 5 -15.84 2.01 2.51
CA GLN A 5 -16.08 3.45 2.40
C GLN A 5 -16.31 3.95 0.96
N VAL A 6 -15.78 3.23 -0.02
CA VAL A 6 -15.90 3.59 -1.45
C VAL A 6 -17.36 3.51 -1.92
N GLY A 7 -18.13 2.53 -1.43
CA GLY A 7 -19.51 2.30 -1.85
C GLY A 7 -20.45 3.49 -1.64
N PRO A 8 -20.54 4.05 -0.42
CA PRO A 8 -21.40 5.23 -0.16
C PRO A 8 -21.03 6.48 -0.94
N LEU A 9 -19.76 6.61 -1.35
CA LEU A 9 -19.28 7.76 -2.12
C LEU A 9 -19.42 7.53 -3.63
N PHE A 10 -18.79 6.49 -4.14
CA PHE A 10 -18.58 6.27 -5.57
C PHE A 10 -19.39 5.11 -6.16
N GLY A 11 -20.11 4.35 -5.33
CA GLY A 11 -21.05 3.36 -5.79
C GLY A 11 -22.16 4.00 -6.65
N ARG A 12 -22.84 3.20 -7.48
CA ARG A 12 -23.88 3.70 -8.41
C ARG A 12 -24.99 4.47 -7.71
N LYS A 13 -25.30 4.12 -6.47
CA LYS A 13 -26.27 4.80 -5.60
C LYS A 13 -25.61 5.72 -4.56
N GLY A 14 -24.30 5.95 -4.68
CA GLY A 14 -23.55 6.80 -3.77
C GLY A 14 -23.76 8.29 -4.04
N SER A 15 -23.13 9.13 -3.21
CA SER A 15 -23.26 10.59 -3.31
C SER A 15 -22.56 11.20 -4.53
N SER A 16 -21.58 10.50 -5.10
CA SER A 16 -20.78 10.95 -6.26
C SER A 16 -20.52 9.79 -7.23
N PRO A 17 -21.58 9.23 -7.88
CA PRO A 17 -21.45 8.07 -8.74
C PRO A 17 -20.59 8.39 -9.96
N MET A 18 -19.71 7.45 -10.33
CA MET A 18 -18.89 7.55 -11.53
C MET A 18 -19.68 7.18 -12.78
N THR A 19 -19.39 7.81 -13.91
CA THR A 19 -19.94 7.42 -15.21
C THR A 19 -19.43 6.04 -15.62
N TYR A 20 -18.12 5.83 -15.43
CA TYR A 20 -17.41 4.56 -15.59
C TYR A 20 -16.47 4.36 -14.41
N PHE A 21 -16.27 3.11 -14.04
CA PHE A 21 -15.37 2.72 -12.96
C PHE A 21 -14.28 1.80 -13.54
N ALA A 22 -13.14 2.37 -13.93
CA ALA A 22 -12.02 1.61 -14.46
C ALA A 22 -11.48 0.62 -13.42
N THR A 23 -11.22 -0.62 -13.85
CA THR A 23 -10.71 -1.69 -13.00
C THR A 23 -9.42 -2.27 -13.58
N THR A 24 -8.70 -3.02 -12.78
CA THR A 24 -7.37 -3.55 -13.10
C THR A 24 -7.39 -5.00 -13.54
N SER A 25 -8.44 -5.74 -13.17
CA SER A 25 -8.59 -7.16 -13.45
C SER A 25 -10.06 -7.58 -13.29
N GLN A 26 -10.37 -8.82 -13.66
CA GLN A 26 -11.66 -9.43 -13.40
C GLN A 26 -11.99 -9.45 -11.90
N PHE A 27 -10.98 -9.76 -11.06
CA PHE A 27 -11.15 -9.73 -9.59
C PHE A 27 -11.67 -8.36 -9.09
N GLU A 28 -11.08 -7.25 -9.54
CA GLU A 28 -11.57 -5.93 -9.13
C GLU A 28 -12.91 -5.59 -9.77
N GLN A 29 -13.13 -5.98 -11.03
CA GLN A 29 -14.42 -5.78 -11.70
C GLN A 29 -15.55 -6.50 -10.95
N ASP A 30 -15.34 -7.73 -10.47
CA ASP A 30 -16.34 -8.48 -9.70
C ASP A 30 -16.69 -7.75 -8.38
N ILE A 31 -15.71 -7.15 -7.70
CA ILE A 31 -15.95 -6.32 -6.52
C ILE A 31 -16.82 -5.09 -6.89
N VAL A 32 -16.49 -4.41 -7.98
CA VAL A 32 -17.21 -3.21 -8.43
C VAL A 32 -18.65 -3.57 -8.84
N VAL A 33 -18.83 -4.66 -9.54
CA VAL A 33 -20.17 -5.14 -9.95
C VAL A 33 -20.98 -5.56 -8.72
N LYS A 34 -20.40 -6.38 -7.84
CA LYS A 34 -21.11 -6.97 -6.70
C LYS A 34 -21.47 -5.96 -5.62
N TYR A 35 -20.55 -5.04 -5.31
CA TYR A 35 -20.68 -4.19 -4.12
C TYR A 35 -20.94 -2.72 -4.44
N LEU A 36 -20.56 -2.25 -5.64
CA LEU A 36 -20.77 -0.86 -6.05
C LEU A 36 -21.93 -0.67 -7.03
N ASP A 37 -22.62 -1.76 -7.42
CA ASP A 37 -23.82 -1.77 -8.28
C ASP A 37 -23.57 -1.23 -9.71
N TYR A 38 -22.34 -1.38 -10.22
CA TYR A 38 -22.03 -1.11 -11.63
C TYR A 38 -22.21 -2.37 -12.46
N SER A 39 -22.61 -2.22 -13.73
CA SER A 39 -22.53 -3.32 -14.69
C SER A 39 -21.10 -3.47 -15.22
N GLU A 40 -20.74 -4.65 -15.74
CA GLU A 40 -19.47 -4.89 -16.42
C GLU A 40 -19.21 -3.85 -17.53
N ALA A 41 -20.24 -3.51 -18.32
CA ALA A 41 -20.16 -2.48 -19.34
C ALA A 41 -19.89 -1.05 -18.81
N LYS A 42 -19.96 -0.84 -17.51
CA LYS A 42 -19.65 0.42 -16.84
C LYS A 42 -18.37 0.33 -15.99
N SER A 43 -17.79 -0.86 -15.87
CA SER A 43 -16.53 -1.08 -15.15
C SER A 43 -15.50 -1.79 -16.05
N PRO A 44 -14.98 -1.10 -17.09
CA PRO A 44 -14.03 -1.69 -18.01
C PRO A 44 -12.71 -2.06 -17.33
N ILE A 45 -12.13 -3.20 -17.73
CA ILE A 45 -10.78 -3.58 -17.34
C ILE A 45 -9.80 -2.88 -18.26
N THR A 46 -9.23 -1.76 -17.81
CA THR A 46 -8.28 -0.96 -18.58
C THR A 46 -6.91 -0.84 -17.90
N GLY A 47 -6.83 -1.24 -16.64
CA GLY A 47 -5.73 -0.87 -15.76
C GLY A 47 -5.83 0.59 -15.30
N PHE A 48 -4.92 1.01 -14.44
CA PHE A 48 -4.87 2.40 -13.97
C PHE A 48 -3.87 3.21 -14.79
N THR A 49 -4.31 4.35 -15.30
CA THR A 49 -3.50 5.24 -16.16
C THR A 49 -2.21 5.70 -15.48
N ARG A 50 -2.19 5.85 -14.15
CA ARG A 50 -0.99 6.20 -13.39
C ARG A 50 0.12 5.15 -13.42
N TRP A 51 -0.18 3.91 -13.79
CA TRP A 51 0.79 2.83 -13.88
C TRP A 51 1.64 2.88 -15.14
N ASP A 52 1.21 3.61 -16.17
CA ASP A 52 2.00 3.78 -17.40
C ASP A 52 3.36 4.46 -17.17
N VAL A 53 3.49 5.18 -16.04
CA VAL A 53 4.73 5.87 -15.63
C VAL A 53 5.35 5.29 -14.37
N LEU A 54 4.84 4.15 -13.91
CA LEU A 54 5.30 3.48 -12.70
C LEU A 54 6.34 2.38 -13.03
N GLU A 55 7.41 2.80 -13.67
CA GLU A 55 8.53 1.92 -14.01
C GLU A 55 9.39 1.63 -12.77
N ASP A 56 9.80 0.38 -12.60
CA ASP A 56 10.77 0.01 -11.57
C ASP A 56 12.15 0.61 -11.88
N THR A 57 12.63 1.47 -11.01
CA THR A 57 13.96 2.09 -11.08
C THR A 57 14.84 1.72 -9.90
N SER A 58 14.49 0.65 -9.16
CA SER A 58 15.32 0.13 -8.08
C SER A 58 16.66 -0.38 -8.61
N THR A 59 17.71 -0.27 -7.79
CA THR A 59 19.05 -0.73 -8.16
C THR A 59 19.60 -1.63 -7.07
N LYS A 60 20.39 -2.62 -7.43
CA LYS A 60 20.99 -3.56 -6.46
C LYS A 60 21.86 -2.90 -5.40
N ASP A 61 22.40 -1.73 -5.72
CA ASP A 61 23.30 -0.99 -4.84
C ASP A 61 22.57 -0.09 -3.83
N ASP A 62 21.25 0.10 -3.97
CA ASP A 62 20.44 0.93 -3.08
C ASP A 62 19.20 0.16 -2.59
N LYS A 63 19.40 -0.71 -1.61
CA LYS A 63 18.34 -1.53 -1.00
C LYS A 63 17.40 -0.69 -0.15
N LEU A 64 16.45 -0.03 -0.79
CA LEU A 64 15.48 0.84 -0.15
C LEU A 64 14.23 0.08 0.28
N ILE A 65 13.86 0.21 1.54
CA ILE A 65 12.60 -0.26 2.13
C ILE A 65 11.70 0.96 2.39
N LEU A 66 10.47 0.92 1.89
CA LEU A 66 9.46 1.95 2.17
C LEU A 66 8.52 1.45 3.27
N LEU A 67 8.52 2.11 4.42
CA LEU A 67 7.52 1.94 5.48
C LEU A 67 6.49 3.07 5.39
N MET A 68 5.29 2.74 4.95
CA MET A 68 4.21 3.72 4.75
C MET A 68 2.89 3.23 5.37
N PRO A 69 2.63 3.56 6.64
CA PRO A 69 1.39 3.19 7.30
C PRO A 69 0.21 4.07 6.88
N THR A 70 -0.98 3.48 6.92
CA THR A 70 -2.25 4.19 6.74
C THR A 70 -2.59 5.00 7.99
N TRP A 71 -3.15 6.17 7.80
CA TRP A 71 -3.71 6.94 8.92
C TRP A 71 -4.91 6.22 9.54
N ARG A 72 -5.21 6.55 10.79
CA ARG A 72 -6.39 6.03 11.50
C ARG A 72 -7.38 7.17 11.72
N SER A 73 -8.62 7.00 11.23
CA SER A 73 -9.65 8.04 11.35
C SER A 73 -9.95 8.42 12.79
N TRP A 74 -9.85 7.47 13.71
CA TRP A 74 -10.06 7.71 15.14
C TRP A 74 -8.88 8.39 15.86
N LEU A 75 -7.77 8.61 15.17
CA LEU A 75 -6.62 9.39 15.66
C LEU A 75 -6.45 10.71 14.91
N GLU A 76 -7.40 11.07 14.05
CA GLU A 76 -7.38 12.35 13.35
C GLU A 76 -7.69 13.48 14.34
N GLU A 77 -6.84 14.50 14.36
CA GLU A 77 -6.99 15.70 15.22
C GLU A 77 -7.02 15.45 16.74
N VAL A 78 -6.53 14.30 17.22
CA VAL A 78 -6.36 14.08 18.64
C VAL A 78 -5.16 14.88 19.19
N SER A 79 -5.10 15.07 20.51
CA SER A 79 -3.95 15.70 21.15
C SER A 79 -2.66 14.89 20.94
N ASP A 80 -1.48 15.55 20.99
CA ASP A 80 -0.20 14.83 20.97
C ASP A 80 -0.13 13.78 22.10
N GLU A 81 -0.69 14.10 23.28
CA GLU A 81 -0.71 13.17 24.42
C GLU A 81 -1.52 11.91 24.12
N ASP A 82 -2.69 12.03 23.50
CA ASP A 82 -3.53 10.88 23.15
C ASP A 82 -2.95 10.10 21.99
N PHE A 83 -2.34 10.78 21.01
CA PHE A 83 -1.62 10.13 19.93
C PHE A 83 -0.48 9.25 20.46
N LEU A 84 0.32 9.74 21.40
CA LEU A 84 1.42 9.01 22.03
C LEU A 84 0.97 7.77 22.83
N LYS A 85 -0.28 7.74 23.30
CA LYS A 85 -0.88 6.59 23.99
C LYS A 85 -1.42 5.53 23.01
N SER A 86 -1.61 5.87 21.74
CA SER A 86 -2.23 4.99 20.74
C SER A 86 -1.37 3.76 20.42
N GLU A 87 -2.02 2.67 20.04
CA GLU A 87 -1.33 1.48 19.51
C GLU A 87 -0.55 1.80 18.24
N TYR A 88 -1.08 2.67 17.38
CA TYR A 88 -0.40 3.15 16.18
C TYR A 88 0.97 3.73 16.51
N TYR A 89 1.04 4.71 17.41
CA TYR A 89 2.31 5.31 17.80
C TYR A 89 3.24 4.30 18.46
N LYS A 90 2.74 3.51 19.40
CA LYS A 90 3.55 2.54 20.15
C LYS A 90 4.19 1.50 19.22
N ASN A 91 3.43 0.93 18.29
CA ASN A 91 3.92 -0.09 17.37
C ASN A 91 4.98 0.48 16.41
N TYR A 92 4.69 1.58 15.70
CA TYR A 92 5.65 2.16 14.78
C TYR A 92 6.85 2.80 15.50
N SER A 93 6.66 3.43 16.66
CA SER A 93 7.76 3.98 17.45
C SER A 93 8.69 2.88 17.96
N SER A 94 8.15 1.74 18.44
CA SER A 94 8.96 0.60 18.89
C SER A 94 9.72 -0.07 17.74
N LEU A 95 9.14 -0.10 16.53
CA LEU A 95 9.81 -0.60 15.33
C LEU A 95 10.98 0.31 14.92
N LEU A 96 10.74 1.62 14.81
CA LEU A 96 11.74 2.62 14.40
C LEU A 96 12.91 2.73 15.41
N GLN A 97 12.67 2.35 16.67
CA GLN A 97 13.70 2.33 17.74
C GLN A 97 14.26 0.92 18.00
N SER A 98 14.01 -0.05 17.14
CA SER A 98 14.52 -1.40 17.29
C SER A 98 16.00 -1.49 16.92
N GLU A 99 16.87 -1.81 17.91
CA GLU A 99 18.28 -2.09 17.68
C GLU A 99 18.48 -3.31 16.75
N ARG A 100 17.58 -4.29 16.84
CA ARG A 100 17.62 -5.48 15.97
C ARG A 100 17.37 -5.10 14.51
N LEU A 101 16.36 -4.24 14.24
CA LEU A 101 16.08 -3.75 12.88
C LEU A 101 17.27 -2.96 12.34
N ASP A 102 17.82 -2.04 13.13
CA ASP A 102 18.98 -1.23 12.73
C ASP A 102 20.19 -2.11 12.37
N ALA A 103 20.50 -3.12 13.20
CA ALA A 103 21.57 -4.07 12.93
C ALA A 103 21.34 -4.89 11.64
N ILE A 104 20.10 -5.29 11.33
CA ILE A 104 19.76 -5.98 10.08
C ILE A 104 19.98 -5.06 8.88
N LEU A 105 19.52 -3.81 8.96
CA LEU A 105 19.70 -2.82 7.90
C LEU A 105 21.20 -2.53 7.66
N GLU A 106 21.97 -2.33 8.72
CA GLU A 106 23.41 -2.07 8.64
C GLU A 106 24.16 -3.25 8.02
N LYS A 107 23.94 -4.47 8.54
CA LYS A 107 24.57 -5.72 8.06
C LYS A 107 24.37 -5.94 6.55
N ASN A 108 23.21 -5.55 6.01
CA ASN A 108 22.83 -5.83 4.64
C ASN A 108 22.98 -4.63 3.71
N ASP A 109 23.54 -3.52 4.19
CA ASP A 109 23.62 -2.25 3.47
C ASP A 109 22.26 -1.79 2.92
N ALA A 110 21.22 -2.00 3.71
CA ALA A 110 19.86 -1.60 3.40
C ALA A 110 19.49 -0.30 4.15
N ARG A 111 18.54 0.44 3.64
CA ARG A 111 18.00 1.64 4.29
C ARG A 111 16.48 1.64 4.26
N MET A 112 15.87 2.33 5.21
CA MET A 112 14.41 2.43 5.32
C MET A 112 13.97 3.90 5.32
N ILE A 113 12.92 4.19 4.56
CA ILE A 113 12.18 5.46 4.64
C ILE A 113 10.88 5.21 5.39
N PHE A 114 10.66 5.94 6.47
CA PHE A 114 9.35 6.06 7.11
C PHE A 114 8.62 7.27 6.53
N TYR A 115 7.58 7.01 5.75
CA TYR A 115 6.78 8.02 5.07
C TYR A 115 5.39 8.08 5.68
N ILE A 116 5.16 9.04 6.57
CA ILE A 116 3.89 9.15 7.28
C ILE A 116 2.80 9.76 6.39
N HIS A 117 1.55 9.29 6.59
CA HIS A 117 0.41 9.82 5.85
C HIS A 117 0.22 11.33 6.09
N PRO A 118 -0.20 12.13 5.08
CA PRO A 118 -0.38 13.60 5.19
C PRO A 118 -1.19 14.04 6.40
N LYS A 119 -2.29 13.35 6.71
CA LYS A 119 -3.13 13.64 7.88
C LYS A 119 -2.40 13.51 9.22
N PHE A 120 -1.31 12.76 9.26
CA PHE A 120 -0.47 12.56 10.44
C PHE A 120 0.87 13.31 10.38
N ALA A 121 1.06 14.18 9.38
CA ALA A 121 2.31 14.92 9.21
C ALA A 121 2.71 15.71 10.47
N GLY A 122 1.74 16.27 11.20
CA GLY A 122 1.98 16.99 12.45
C GLY A 122 2.52 16.13 13.59
N TYR A 123 2.30 14.82 13.55
CA TYR A 123 2.79 13.88 14.57
C TYR A 123 4.18 13.30 14.26
N LEU A 124 4.74 13.54 13.05
CA LEU A 124 6.06 13.03 12.67
C LEU A 124 7.15 13.43 13.67
N LYS A 125 7.07 14.64 14.22
CA LYS A 125 7.98 15.20 15.25
C LYS A 125 8.10 14.33 16.50
N ASN A 126 7.09 13.49 16.79
CA ASN A 126 7.05 12.63 17.97
C ASN A 126 7.80 11.31 17.78
N PHE A 127 8.05 10.91 16.52
CA PHE A 127 8.79 9.69 16.24
C PHE A 127 10.28 9.88 16.40
N LYS A 128 10.94 8.88 16.98
CA LYS A 128 12.39 8.76 17.10
C LYS A 128 12.85 7.51 16.38
N LYS A 129 14.09 7.49 15.96
CA LYS A 129 14.72 6.34 15.31
C LYS A 129 16.02 5.97 16.00
N THR A 130 16.44 4.72 15.87
CA THR A 130 17.77 4.24 16.20
C THR A 130 18.60 4.16 14.93
N GLY A 131 19.89 4.54 15.00
CA GLY A 131 20.82 4.46 13.87
C GLY A 131 20.55 5.46 12.74
N GLU A 132 21.36 5.35 11.68
CA GLU A 132 21.32 6.26 10.53
C GLU A 132 20.65 5.65 9.28
N ARG A 133 20.35 4.36 9.31
CA ARG A 133 19.75 3.63 8.18
C ARG A 133 18.27 3.90 7.99
N ILE A 134 17.59 4.51 8.97
CA ILE A 134 16.18 4.89 8.91
C ILE A 134 16.08 6.40 8.72
N THR A 135 15.27 6.84 7.74
CA THR A 135 15.00 8.26 7.49
C THR A 135 13.51 8.54 7.68
N LEU A 136 13.18 9.53 8.49
CA LEU A 136 11.81 10.02 8.64
C LEU A 136 11.58 11.11 7.58
N VAL A 137 10.70 10.85 6.60
CA VAL A 137 10.46 11.75 5.49
C VAL A 137 9.14 12.47 5.68
N PRO A 138 9.13 13.80 5.83
CA PRO A 138 7.91 14.60 5.86
C PRO A 138 7.14 14.49 4.54
N PHE A 139 5.82 14.51 4.64
CA PHE A 139 4.96 14.54 3.45
C PHE A 139 5.31 15.72 2.53
N GLY A 140 5.47 15.43 1.24
CA GLY A 140 5.75 16.42 0.20
C GLY A 140 7.24 16.76 0.03
N GLN A 141 8.14 16.24 0.86
CA GLN A 141 9.58 16.43 0.69
C GLN A 141 10.10 15.64 -0.54
N GLU A 142 9.63 14.42 -0.71
CA GLU A 142 9.89 13.59 -1.89
C GLU A 142 8.57 13.11 -2.49
N PRO A 143 8.42 13.09 -3.82
CA PRO A 143 7.25 12.52 -4.46
C PRO A 143 7.13 11.01 -4.16
N LEU A 144 5.98 10.58 -3.64
CA LEU A 144 5.78 9.19 -3.24
C LEU A 144 5.96 8.20 -4.40
N ASN A 145 5.51 8.57 -5.60
CA ASN A 145 5.69 7.73 -6.79
C ASN A 145 7.18 7.47 -7.09
N GLU A 146 8.07 8.45 -6.87
CA GLU A 146 9.51 8.27 -7.07
C GLU A 146 10.13 7.35 -6.01
N ILE A 147 9.62 7.41 -4.76
CA ILE A 147 10.06 6.48 -3.70
C ILE A 147 9.57 5.06 -4.04
N MET A 148 8.32 4.89 -4.48
CA MET A 148 7.75 3.58 -4.85
C MET A 148 8.49 2.95 -6.05
N LYS A 149 8.95 3.75 -7.01
CA LYS A 149 9.77 3.27 -8.15
C LYS A 149 11.13 2.76 -7.70
N LYS A 150 11.72 3.36 -6.68
CA LYS A 150 13.07 3.01 -6.16
C LYS A 150 13.05 1.95 -5.08
N CYS A 151 11.97 1.79 -4.32
CA CYS A 151 11.94 0.83 -3.23
C CYS A 151 11.99 -0.62 -3.73
N HIS A 152 12.56 -1.51 -2.91
CA HIS A 152 12.60 -2.94 -3.13
C HIS A 152 11.50 -3.67 -2.35
N LEU A 153 11.03 -3.07 -1.27
CA LEU A 153 10.03 -3.62 -0.36
C LEU A 153 9.13 -2.50 0.14
N LEU A 154 7.84 -2.74 0.15
CA LEU A 154 6.87 -1.93 0.87
C LEU A 154 6.46 -2.63 2.17
N ILE A 155 6.49 -1.89 3.27
CA ILE A 155 5.83 -2.25 4.51
C ILE A 155 4.67 -1.28 4.68
N THR A 156 3.47 -1.80 4.77
CA THR A 156 2.25 -1.01 4.96
C THR A 156 1.28 -1.78 5.85
N ASP A 157 0.03 -1.38 5.91
CA ASP A 157 -1.01 -2.05 6.68
C ASP A 157 -2.31 -2.19 5.85
N TYR A 158 -3.02 -1.08 5.57
CA TYR A 158 -4.30 -1.06 4.85
C TYR A 158 -4.28 -0.11 3.64
N SER A 159 -3.11 0.38 3.25
CA SER A 159 -2.96 1.39 2.20
C SER A 159 -3.08 0.80 0.81
N SER A 160 -3.82 1.49 -0.06
CA SER A 160 -3.94 1.12 -1.47
C SER A 160 -2.63 1.24 -2.27
N VAL A 161 -1.59 1.86 -1.72
CA VAL A 161 -0.26 1.90 -2.36
C VAL A 161 0.37 0.50 -2.51
N CYS A 162 -0.11 -0.50 -1.75
CA CYS A 162 0.31 -1.88 -1.91
C CYS A 162 0.10 -2.39 -3.34
N TRP A 163 -0.98 -1.96 -4.00
CA TRP A 163 -1.27 -2.33 -5.38
C TRP A 163 -0.28 -1.71 -6.36
N ASP A 164 0.12 -0.46 -6.14
CA ASP A 164 1.09 0.24 -6.98
C ASP A 164 2.50 -0.41 -6.90
N VAL A 165 2.89 -0.86 -5.71
CA VAL A 165 4.17 -1.54 -5.49
C VAL A 165 4.14 -2.97 -6.00
N TYR A 166 3.06 -3.70 -5.72
CA TYR A 166 2.92 -5.09 -6.21
C TYR A 166 2.77 -5.16 -7.73
N TYR A 167 2.16 -4.14 -8.37
CA TYR A 167 2.14 -4.02 -9.85
C TYR A 167 3.54 -4.08 -10.45
N GLN A 168 4.53 -3.48 -9.79
CA GLN A 168 5.95 -3.52 -10.18
C GLN A 168 6.65 -4.84 -9.82
N LYS A 169 5.91 -5.87 -9.39
CA LYS A 169 6.43 -7.17 -8.90
C LYS A 169 7.38 -7.05 -7.70
N LYS A 170 7.15 -6.09 -6.83
CA LYS A 170 7.90 -5.90 -5.60
C LYS A 170 7.14 -6.49 -4.42
N PRO A 171 7.83 -7.11 -3.44
CA PRO A 171 7.20 -7.69 -2.26
C PRO A 171 6.55 -6.61 -1.37
N VAL A 172 5.49 -7.04 -0.68
CA VAL A 172 4.79 -6.22 0.32
C VAL A 172 4.71 -7.01 1.63
N ILE A 173 4.90 -6.32 2.75
CA ILE A 173 4.59 -6.84 4.09
C ILE A 173 3.47 -5.99 4.67
N PHE A 174 2.40 -6.64 5.11
CA PHE A 174 1.28 -6.00 5.78
C PHE A 174 1.47 -6.11 7.30
N TYR A 175 1.70 -4.97 7.97
CA TYR A 175 1.84 -4.91 9.42
C TYR A 175 0.51 -4.50 10.06
N GLN A 176 -0.30 -5.49 10.44
CA GLN A 176 -1.72 -5.36 10.76
C GLN A 176 -2.01 -5.63 12.26
N PHE A 177 -1.26 -5.02 13.15
CA PHE A 177 -1.40 -5.18 14.61
C PHE A 177 -2.78 -4.77 15.18
N ASP A 178 -3.57 -4.00 14.43
CA ASP A 178 -4.89 -3.51 14.82
C ASP A 178 -6.00 -3.91 13.82
N LEU A 179 -5.87 -5.08 13.14
CA LEU A 179 -6.74 -5.52 12.05
C LEU A 179 -8.22 -5.55 12.45
N ASP A 180 -8.56 -6.10 13.60
CA ASP A 180 -9.93 -6.15 14.09
C ASP A 180 -10.54 -4.76 14.28
N HIS A 181 -9.77 -3.85 14.89
CA HIS A 181 -10.20 -2.48 15.07
C HIS A 181 -10.41 -1.77 13.73
N TYR A 182 -9.46 -1.94 12.80
CA TYR A 182 -9.55 -1.35 11.47
C TYR A 182 -10.75 -1.89 10.68
N ASN A 183 -10.99 -3.19 10.70
CA ASN A 183 -12.15 -3.83 10.06
C ASN A 183 -13.47 -3.34 10.64
N ASN A 184 -13.56 -3.17 11.96
CA ASN A 184 -14.75 -2.64 12.62
C ASN A 184 -15.02 -1.16 12.26
N ALA A 185 -13.97 -0.34 12.16
CA ALA A 185 -14.08 1.08 11.86
C ALA A 185 -14.34 1.36 10.36
N HIS A 186 -13.67 0.65 9.46
CA HIS A 186 -13.69 0.92 8.02
C HIS A 186 -14.27 -0.21 7.18
N GLY A 187 -13.92 -1.45 7.50
CA GLY A 187 -14.27 -2.64 6.75
C GLY A 187 -13.62 -2.72 5.37
N SER A 188 -13.68 -3.92 4.78
CA SER A 188 -13.17 -4.20 3.44
C SER A 188 -14.16 -5.04 2.64
N TYR A 189 -14.07 -5.00 1.31
CA TYR A 189 -14.79 -5.91 0.40
C TYR A 189 -14.03 -7.22 0.18
N ILE A 190 -12.76 -7.25 0.52
CA ILE A 190 -11.90 -8.44 0.51
C ILE A 190 -11.55 -8.83 1.94
N ASP A 191 -11.26 -10.09 2.16
CA ASP A 191 -10.69 -10.58 3.41
C ASP A 191 -9.21 -10.17 3.46
N MET A 192 -8.92 -9.17 4.31
CA MET A 192 -7.56 -8.62 4.42
C MET A 192 -6.56 -9.59 5.06
N GLU A 193 -7.02 -10.67 5.67
CA GLU A 193 -6.18 -11.70 6.24
C GLU A 193 -5.85 -12.80 5.22
N ASN A 194 -6.83 -13.19 4.38
CA ASN A 194 -6.73 -14.39 3.56
C ASN A 194 -6.73 -14.13 2.05
N GLU A 195 -7.15 -12.94 1.58
CA GLU A 195 -7.26 -12.61 0.16
C GLU A 195 -6.23 -11.56 -0.31
N LEU A 196 -5.34 -11.09 0.57
CA LEU A 196 -4.22 -10.24 0.16
C LEU A 196 -3.00 -11.10 -0.21
N PHE A 197 -2.21 -10.58 -1.12
CA PHE A 197 -0.87 -11.07 -1.44
C PHE A 197 0.14 -10.67 -0.36
N GLY A 198 1.39 -11.10 -0.51
CA GLY A 198 2.49 -10.68 0.34
C GLY A 198 2.57 -11.39 1.68
N ARG A 199 3.38 -10.85 2.56
CA ARG A 199 3.55 -11.34 3.92
C ARG A 199 2.70 -10.54 4.88
N HIS A 200 2.22 -11.21 5.93
CA HIS A 200 1.50 -10.57 7.03
C HIS A 200 2.35 -10.63 8.29
N ALA A 201 2.23 -9.61 9.13
CA ALA A 201 2.80 -9.54 10.46
C ALA A 201 1.82 -8.83 11.39
N TYR A 202 1.59 -9.39 12.55
CA TYR A 202 0.72 -8.83 13.58
C TYR A 202 1.52 -8.30 14.77
N GLU A 203 2.73 -8.81 14.92
CA GLU A 203 3.66 -8.44 15.99
C GLU A 203 4.96 -7.86 15.39
N LYS A 204 5.62 -6.99 16.16
CA LYS A 204 6.86 -6.32 15.73
C LYS A 204 7.98 -7.31 15.36
N GLU A 205 8.16 -8.35 16.16
CA GLU A 205 9.24 -9.31 15.91
C GLU A 205 8.99 -10.12 14.63
N GLU A 206 7.75 -10.51 14.38
CA GLU A 206 7.35 -11.16 13.14
C GLU A 206 7.60 -10.25 11.91
N LEU A 207 7.30 -8.95 12.04
CA LEU A 207 7.62 -7.99 10.99
C LEU A 207 9.13 -7.91 10.73
N ILE A 208 9.95 -7.87 11.77
CA ILE A 208 11.40 -7.82 11.63
C ILE A 208 11.94 -9.11 10.99
N ASP A 209 11.41 -10.27 11.36
CA ASP A 209 11.75 -11.56 10.73
C ASP A 209 11.40 -11.56 9.24
N ASN A 210 10.22 -11.06 8.88
CA ASN A 210 9.79 -10.92 7.48
C ASN A 210 10.67 -9.96 6.68
N ILE A 211 11.10 -8.85 7.27
CA ILE A 211 12.04 -7.91 6.64
C ILE A 211 13.38 -8.60 6.36
N GLU A 212 13.95 -9.31 7.36
CA GLU A 212 15.22 -10.02 7.21
C GLU A 212 15.12 -11.12 6.14
N ASP A 213 14.01 -11.87 6.11
CA ASP A 213 13.76 -12.88 5.07
C ASP A 213 13.65 -12.26 3.66
N CYS A 214 12.98 -11.12 3.50
CA CYS A 214 12.90 -10.41 2.22
C CYS A 214 14.30 -9.98 1.75
N ILE A 215 15.11 -9.40 2.62
CA ILE A 215 16.47 -8.99 2.30
C ILE A 215 17.32 -10.20 1.89
N ASN A 216 17.27 -11.29 2.67
CA ASN A 216 18.06 -12.51 2.41
C ASN A 216 17.66 -13.20 1.10
N LYS A 217 16.43 -12.99 0.62
CA LYS A 217 15.90 -13.50 -0.65
C LYS A 217 16.01 -12.49 -1.81
N ASP A 218 16.84 -11.46 -1.66
CA ASP A 218 17.04 -10.38 -2.65
C ASP A 218 15.71 -9.77 -3.10
N PHE A 219 14.79 -9.58 -2.15
CA PHE A 219 13.44 -9.01 -2.36
C PHE A 219 12.58 -9.76 -3.40
N ALA A 220 12.83 -11.04 -3.60
CA ALA A 220 11.98 -11.85 -4.47
C ALA A 220 10.54 -11.94 -3.94
N LEU A 221 9.58 -11.97 -4.85
CA LEU A 221 8.19 -12.30 -4.52
C LEU A 221 8.09 -13.71 -3.92
N LEU A 222 7.08 -13.94 -3.11
CA LEU A 222 6.69 -15.30 -2.77
C LEU A 222 6.24 -16.05 -4.03
N PRO A 223 6.51 -17.36 -4.16
CA PRO A 223 6.11 -18.12 -5.35
C PRO A 223 4.62 -18.03 -5.67
N ASP A 224 3.77 -18.01 -4.63
CA ASP A 224 2.32 -17.88 -4.82
C ASP A 224 1.93 -16.46 -5.27
N ASP A 225 2.60 -15.42 -4.77
CA ASP A 225 2.37 -14.05 -5.21
C ASP A 225 2.78 -13.88 -6.67
N GLU A 226 3.93 -14.40 -7.07
CA GLU A 226 4.37 -14.34 -8.47
C GLU A 226 3.38 -15.06 -9.40
N LYS A 227 2.91 -16.24 -9.00
CA LYS A 227 1.92 -17.04 -9.74
C LYS A 227 0.58 -16.33 -9.85
N ASN A 228 0.14 -15.68 -8.78
CA ASN A 228 -1.18 -15.04 -8.68
C ASN A 228 -1.17 -13.58 -9.13
N HIS A 229 -0.05 -13.03 -9.57
CA HIS A 229 0.07 -11.63 -9.96
C HIS A 229 -0.98 -11.23 -11.02
N ASN A 230 -1.20 -12.05 -12.04
CA ASN A 230 -2.19 -11.80 -13.09
C ASN A 230 -3.65 -11.91 -12.61
N HIS A 231 -3.91 -12.45 -11.42
CA HIS A 231 -5.24 -12.40 -10.81
C HIS A 231 -5.68 -10.97 -10.48
N TYR A 232 -4.72 -10.14 -10.09
CA TYR A 232 -4.96 -8.75 -9.70
C TYR A 232 -4.70 -7.74 -10.81
N PHE A 233 -3.92 -8.12 -11.83
CA PHE A 233 -3.52 -7.23 -12.93
C PHE A 233 -3.65 -7.93 -14.27
N GLU A 234 -4.66 -7.54 -15.06
CA GLU A 234 -4.86 -8.07 -16.43
C GLU A 234 -3.75 -7.63 -17.36
N TYR A 235 -3.24 -6.41 -17.19
CA TYR A 235 -2.22 -5.82 -18.05
C TYR A 235 -1.03 -5.35 -17.21
N ILE A 236 0.18 -5.74 -17.66
CA ILE A 236 1.46 -5.31 -17.10
C ILE A 236 2.25 -4.67 -18.24
N ASP A 237 1.86 -3.45 -18.60
CA ASP A 237 2.46 -2.67 -19.66
C ASP A 237 2.23 -1.17 -19.43
N ASP A 238 2.67 -0.32 -20.35
CA ASP A 238 2.55 1.14 -20.33
C ASP A 238 1.37 1.69 -21.16
N LYS A 239 0.30 0.86 -21.38
CA LYS A 239 -0.81 1.18 -22.30
C LYS A 239 -2.17 1.33 -21.60
N ASN A 240 -2.19 1.52 -20.30
CA ASN A 240 -3.43 1.68 -19.55
C ASN A 240 -4.19 2.95 -19.97
N SER A 241 -3.47 4.04 -20.21
CA SER A 241 -4.04 5.30 -20.71
C SER A 241 -4.62 5.14 -22.11
N GLU A 242 -3.93 4.42 -23.01
CA GLU A 242 -4.41 4.14 -24.36
C GLU A 242 -5.71 3.32 -24.32
N ARG A 243 -5.76 2.23 -23.53
CA ARG A 243 -6.97 1.42 -23.35
C ARG A 243 -8.13 2.22 -22.81
N THR A 244 -7.88 3.06 -21.80
CA THR A 244 -8.89 3.96 -21.22
C THR A 244 -9.42 4.94 -22.26
N TYR A 245 -8.53 5.56 -23.05
CA TYR A 245 -8.91 6.49 -24.13
C TYR A 245 -9.75 5.80 -25.21
N ILE A 246 -9.30 4.65 -25.70
CA ILE A 246 -10.02 3.86 -26.73
C ILE A 246 -11.43 3.50 -26.22
N TYR A 247 -11.52 3.04 -24.96
CA TYR A 247 -12.79 2.71 -24.36
C TYR A 247 -13.74 3.93 -24.29
N LEU A 248 -13.28 5.06 -23.80
CA LEU A 248 -14.09 6.29 -23.70
C LEU A 248 -14.52 6.78 -25.08
N LYS A 249 -13.63 6.80 -26.05
CA LYS A 249 -13.92 7.15 -27.44
C LYS A 249 -15.01 6.24 -28.04
N SER A 250 -14.99 4.94 -27.75
CA SER A 250 -16.03 4.00 -28.18
C SER A 250 -17.40 4.28 -27.58
N LYS A 251 -17.48 5.08 -26.52
CA LYS A 251 -18.71 5.50 -25.84
C LYS A 251 -19.15 6.93 -26.22
N GLY A 252 -18.43 7.57 -27.14
CA GLY A 252 -18.78 8.90 -27.65
C GLY A 252 -18.19 10.09 -26.85
N TYR A 253 -17.13 9.84 -26.08
CA TYR A 253 -16.37 10.88 -25.36
C TYR A 253 -15.16 11.34 -26.14
#